data_71bfe6dfc7a749c54b079ffe333d68b9
#
_entry.id   71bfe6dfc7a749c54b079ffe333d68b9
#
_cell.length_a   1.000
_cell.length_b   1.000
_cell.length_c   1.000
_cell.angle_alpha   90.00
_cell.angle_beta   90.00
_cell.angle_gamma   90.00
#
_symmetry.space_group_name_H-M   'P 1'
#
loop_
_entity.id
_entity.type
_entity.pdbx_description
1 polymer ?
#
loop_
_entity_poly.entity_id
_entity_poly.type
_entity_poly.pdbx_seq_one_letter_code
_entity_poly.pdbx_strand_id
1 'polypeptide(L)'
;MDFHGWQAMALRNGHTEVVVVPAIGRVMSLGFAGDGGASDPFWRHGQLGPGLAPDENGWINYGGDKAWPAPQSDWERVFGKGWPPPATFDAGAHTATQNGTAIELVSPVDPACGLRIRRSLTLQDELAFIHTVYEKVEGPPVRVAVWTITQLVSPDRMFALLPAQSAFPGGHRSTLPAAPKDLTVEGRLLGLARHPAEKTMIGNDADALLWVGPGRSLVIETTGTQPADKAAPRPGGAHAQIYTSPDGAEPYVELELMGPLVELAPGQSTEMDVRYRLMRREHPDPREEARRVFADELGRRP
;
A
#
# COMPACT_ATOMS: atom_id res chain seq x y z
N MET A 1 -23.60 1.59 1.70
CA MET A 1 -23.71 2.89 1.02
C MET A 1 -23.35 2.73 -0.46
N ASP A 2 -23.78 3.66 -1.32
CA ASP A 2 -23.27 3.70 -2.70
C ASP A 2 -21.90 4.38 -2.75
N PHE A 3 -20.98 3.82 -3.55
CA PHE A 3 -19.68 4.38 -3.83
C PHE A 3 -19.37 4.19 -5.32
N HIS A 4 -19.57 5.23 -6.11
CA HIS A 4 -19.39 5.21 -7.57
C HIS A 4 -20.13 4.07 -8.30
N GLY A 5 -21.34 3.72 -7.84
CA GLY A 5 -22.19 2.67 -8.43
C GLY A 5 -21.94 1.27 -7.86
N TRP A 6 -21.07 1.09 -6.87
CA TRP A 6 -20.94 -0.16 -6.11
C TRP A 6 -21.58 -0.07 -4.73
N GLN A 7 -22.04 -1.21 -4.25
CA GLN A 7 -22.33 -1.37 -2.83
C GLN A 7 -21.03 -1.37 -2.04
N ALA A 8 -20.86 -0.41 -1.16
CA ALA A 8 -19.70 -0.23 -0.32
C ALA A 8 -20.04 -0.31 1.16
N MET A 9 -19.02 -0.61 1.98
CA MET A 9 -19.11 -0.60 3.44
C MET A 9 -18.17 0.47 3.99
N ALA A 10 -18.54 1.09 5.11
CA ALA A 10 -17.72 2.09 5.75
C ALA A 10 -17.54 1.79 7.23
N LEU A 11 -16.31 2.01 7.72
CA LEU A 11 -16.01 2.19 9.14
C LEU A 11 -15.85 3.68 9.39
N ARG A 12 -16.44 4.15 10.49
CA ARG A 12 -16.32 5.54 10.91
C ARG A 12 -16.29 5.66 12.43
N ASN A 13 -15.41 6.50 12.91
CA ASN A 13 -15.40 6.96 14.30
C ASN A 13 -15.42 8.50 14.36
N GLY A 14 -15.03 9.12 15.47
CA GLY A 14 -14.99 10.58 15.62
C GLY A 14 -13.88 11.27 14.83
N HIS A 15 -12.92 10.54 14.26
CA HIS A 15 -11.72 11.08 13.62
C HIS A 15 -11.61 10.70 12.15
N THR A 16 -11.83 9.43 11.84
CA THR A 16 -11.49 8.81 10.56
C THR A 16 -12.69 8.08 9.96
N GLU A 17 -12.78 8.11 8.63
CA GLU A 17 -13.70 7.30 7.83
C GLU A 17 -12.88 6.50 6.80
N VAL A 18 -13.18 5.21 6.68
CA VAL A 18 -12.59 4.31 5.68
C VAL A 18 -13.72 3.65 4.91
N VAL A 19 -13.61 3.61 3.58
CA VAL A 19 -14.59 2.97 2.69
C VAL A 19 -13.96 1.80 1.96
N VAL A 20 -14.63 0.64 1.98
CA VAL A 20 -14.24 -0.55 1.24
C VAL A 20 -15.28 -0.90 0.19
N VAL A 21 -14.83 -1.41 -0.96
CA VAL A 21 -15.68 -1.88 -2.06
C VAL A 21 -15.45 -3.38 -2.24
N PRO A 22 -16.32 -4.23 -1.67
CA PRO A 22 -16.15 -5.69 -1.73
C PRO A 22 -16.17 -6.25 -3.15
N ALA A 23 -16.90 -5.62 -4.07
CA ALA A 23 -16.98 -6.04 -5.46
C ALA A 23 -15.64 -6.05 -6.22
N ILE A 24 -14.65 -5.31 -5.71
CA ILE A 24 -13.27 -5.25 -6.24
C ILE A 24 -12.21 -5.51 -5.16
N GLY A 25 -12.61 -5.95 -3.96
CA GLY A 25 -11.72 -6.34 -2.88
C GLY A 25 -10.77 -5.25 -2.36
N ARG A 26 -11.14 -3.97 -2.48
CA ARG A 26 -10.23 -2.83 -2.21
C ARG A 26 -10.73 -1.92 -1.09
N VAL A 27 -9.77 -1.27 -0.44
CA VAL A 27 -10.02 -0.06 0.35
C VAL A 27 -9.93 1.14 -0.61
N MET A 28 -11.02 1.88 -0.73
CA MET A 28 -11.15 2.89 -1.78
C MET A 28 -11.14 4.32 -1.27
N SER A 29 -11.19 4.53 0.05
CA SER A 29 -11.18 5.87 0.66
C SER A 29 -10.66 5.81 2.08
N LEU A 30 -9.90 6.82 2.47
CA LEU A 30 -9.46 7.11 3.83
C LEU A 30 -9.49 8.63 4.02
N GLY A 31 -10.36 9.14 4.89
CA GLY A 31 -10.53 10.57 5.10
C GLY A 31 -10.81 10.94 6.55
N PHE A 32 -10.83 12.24 6.86
CA PHE A 32 -11.35 12.70 8.13
C PHE A 32 -12.87 12.50 8.21
N ALA A 33 -13.35 12.06 9.35
CA ALA A 33 -14.76 11.83 9.55
C ALA A 33 -15.58 13.12 9.35
N GLY A 34 -16.60 13.05 8.49
CA GLY A 34 -17.58 14.13 8.29
C GLY A 34 -17.17 15.22 7.31
N ASP A 35 -16.04 15.10 6.62
CA ASP A 35 -15.62 16.07 5.60
C ASP A 35 -16.06 15.72 4.18
N GLY A 36 -16.83 14.64 4.01
CA GLY A 36 -17.34 14.20 2.72
C GLY A 36 -16.26 13.69 1.75
N GLY A 37 -15.12 13.25 2.28
CA GLY A 37 -13.98 12.77 1.50
C GLY A 37 -13.05 13.87 0.97
N ALA A 38 -13.23 15.12 1.41
CA ALA A 38 -12.37 16.24 0.97
C ALA A 38 -10.90 16.07 1.38
N SER A 39 -10.63 15.34 2.46
CA SER A 39 -9.27 15.02 2.94
C SER A 39 -8.69 13.73 2.38
N ASP A 40 -9.45 12.97 1.59
CA ASP A 40 -9.02 11.66 1.10
C ASP A 40 -7.81 11.78 0.16
N PRO A 41 -6.64 11.22 0.48
CA PRO A 41 -5.46 11.24 -0.37
C PRO A 41 -5.42 10.10 -1.39
N PHE A 42 -6.37 9.15 -1.32
CA PHE A 42 -6.36 8.00 -2.24
C PHE A 42 -6.64 8.44 -3.66
N TRP A 43 -5.76 8.04 -4.57
CA TRP A 43 -6.01 8.21 -5.98
C TRP A 43 -7.05 7.21 -6.47
N ARG A 44 -7.94 7.66 -7.32
CA ARG A 44 -8.98 6.87 -7.98
C ARG A 44 -9.05 7.25 -9.45
N HIS A 45 -9.33 6.28 -10.30
CA HIS A 45 -9.55 6.53 -11.71
C HIS A 45 -10.69 7.55 -11.92
N GLY A 46 -10.49 8.51 -12.84
CA GLY A 46 -11.47 9.60 -13.06
C GLY A 46 -12.86 9.14 -13.51
N GLN A 47 -12.95 7.95 -14.10
CA GLN A 47 -14.20 7.32 -14.54
C GLN A 47 -14.56 6.10 -13.67
N LEU A 48 -14.18 6.14 -12.38
CA LEU A 48 -14.37 5.03 -11.45
C LEU A 48 -15.84 4.55 -11.43
N GLY A 49 -16.04 3.23 -11.60
CA GLY A 49 -17.36 2.61 -11.59
C GLY A 49 -17.34 1.20 -12.16
N PRO A 50 -18.45 0.42 -12.03
CA PRO A 50 -18.54 -0.96 -12.52
C PRO A 50 -18.34 -1.13 -14.03
N GLY A 51 -18.48 -0.06 -14.80
CA GLY A 51 -18.31 -0.06 -16.26
C GLY A 51 -16.94 0.42 -16.75
N LEU A 52 -15.96 0.62 -15.83
CA LEU A 52 -14.61 1.03 -16.23
C LEU A 52 -13.97 -0.04 -17.12
N ALA A 53 -13.56 0.36 -18.31
CA ALA A 53 -12.94 -0.55 -19.27
C ALA A 53 -11.47 -0.81 -18.92
N PRO A 54 -10.95 -2.03 -19.23
CA PRO A 54 -9.53 -2.32 -19.07
C PRO A 54 -8.69 -1.52 -20.08
N ASP A 55 -7.41 -1.35 -19.75
CA ASP A 55 -6.39 -0.82 -20.64
C ASP A 55 -6.05 -1.83 -21.78
N GLU A 56 -5.11 -1.47 -22.63
CA GLU A 56 -4.64 -2.32 -23.75
C GLU A 56 -4.04 -3.66 -23.31
N ASN A 57 -3.61 -3.78 -22.04
CA ASN A 57 -3.07 -5.00 -21.43
C ASN A 57 -4.12 -5.81 -20.67
N GLY A 58 -5.37 -5.35 -20.65
CA GLY A 58 -6.47 -6.00 -19.93
C GLY A 58 -6.50 -5.70 -18.43
N TRP A 59 -5.78 -4.68 -17.96
CA TRP A 59 -5.78 -4.24 -16.58
C TRP A 59 -6.73 -3.06 -16.34
N ILE A 60 -7.39 -3.05 -15.19
CA ILE A 60 -8.22 -1.93 -14.74
C ILE A 60 -7.60 -1.32 -13.49
N ASN A 61 -7.08 -0.11 -13.63
CA ASN A 61 -6.53 0.62 -12.50
C ASN A 61 -7.63 1.39 -11.76
N TYR A 62 -8.27 0.77 -10.80
CA TYR A 62 -9.30 1.40 -9.98
C TYR A 62 -8.76 2.43 -8.99
N GLY A 63 -7.49 2.33 -8.60
CA GLY A 63 -6.94 3.13 -7.50
C GLY A 63 -7.13 2.48 -6.13
N GLY A 64 -7.04 3.28 -5.08
CA GLY A 64 -7.22 2.82 -3.70
C GLY A 64 -6.05 2.01 -3.16
N ASP A 65 -6.35 1.15 -2.17
CA ASP A 65 -5.38 0.26 -1.55
C ASP A 65 -5.74 -1.20 -1.80
N LYS A 66 -4.71 -2.00 -2.11
CA LYS A 66 -4.78 -3.41 -2.48
C LYS A 66 -3.61 -4.20 -1.91
N ALA A 67 -3.68 -5.52 -1.99
CA ALA A 67 -2.57 -6.38 -1.63
C ALA A 67 -2.31 -7.41 -2.73
N TRP A 68 -1.09 -7.39 -3.30
CA TRP A 68 -0.66 -8.31 -4.36
C TRP A 68 0.29 -9.39 -3.82
N PRO A 69 0.34 -10.57 -4.45
CA PRO A 69 1.31 -11.61 -4.10
C PRO A 69 2.69 -11.25 -4.66
N ALA A 70 3.65 -10.91 -3.81
CA ALA A 70 5.04 -10.68 -4.23
C ALA A 70 5.87 -11.98 -4.16
N PRO A 71 6.92 -12.11 -4.97
CA PRO A 71 7.43 -11.14 -5.93
C PRO A 71 6.70 -11.21 -7.29
N GLN A 72 6.55 -10.07 -7.94
CA GLN A 72 5.97 -10.02 -9.30
C GLN A 72 6.76 -10.88 -10.32
N SER A 73 8.05 -11.04 -10.11
CA SER A 73 8.90 -11.90 -10.96
C SER A 73 8.47 -13.37 -10.99
N ASP A 74 7.70 -13.84 -10.03
CA ASP A 74 7.18 -15.21 -9.98
C ASP A 74 5.83 -15.37 -10.70
N TRP A 75 5.18 -14.26 -11.10
CA TRP A 75 3.80 -14.30 -11.64
C TRP A 75 3.68 -15.13 -12.92
N GLU A 76 4.63 -14.99 -13.86
CA GLU A 76 4.63 -15.81 -15.07
C GLU A 76 4.61 -17.31 -14.73
N ARG A 77 5.41 -17.74 -13.80
CA ARG A 77 5.52 -19.13 -13.37
C ARG A 77 4.29 -19.61 -12.58
N VAL A 78 3.72 -18.75 -11.73
CA VAL A 78 2.62 -19.12 -10.80
C VAL A 78 1.26 -18.94 -11.46
N PHE A 79 1.06 -17.86 -12.19
CA PHE A 79 -0.24 -17.45 -12.76
C PHE A 79 -0.31 -17.57 -14.27
N GLY A 80 0.79 -18.01 -14.94
CA GLY A 80 0.87 -18.16 -16.39
C GLY A 80 0.98 -16.83 -17.16
N LYS A 81 1.19 -15.73 -16.45
CA LYS A 81 1.38 -14.38 -17.02
C LYS A 81 2.12 -13.46 -16.05
N GLY A 82 3.01 -12.63 -16.59
CA GLY A 82 3.74 -11.63 -15.79
C GLY A 82 2.96 -10.33 -15.55
N TRP A 83 1.93 -10.08 -16.37
CA TRP A 83 1.02 -8.94 -16.30
C TRP A 83 -0.28 -9.25 -17.08
N PRO A 84 -1.45 -8.72 -16.73
CA PRO A 84 -1.77 -7.92 -15.53
C PRO A 84 -1.72 -8.75 -14.23
N PRO A 85 -1.87 -8.09 -13.05
CA PRO A 85 -1.87 -8.79 -11.76
C PRO A 85 -2.99 -9.84 -11.69
N PRO A 86 -2.82 -10.89 -10.84
CA PRO A 86 -3.85 -11.91 -10.68
C PRO A 86 -5.15 -11.29 -10.13
N ALA A 87 -6.26 -11.54 -10.82
CA ALA A 87 -7.54 -10.89 -10.55
C ALA A 87 -8.03 -11.05 -9.11
N THR A 88 -7.81 -12.23 -8.50
CA THR A 88 -8.19 -12.52 -7.10
C THR A 88 -7.58 -11.50 -6.13
N PHE A 89 -6.36 -11.04 -6.39
CA PHE A 89 -5.63 -10.12 -5.51
C PHE A 89 -5.76 -8.66 -5.93
N ASP A 90 -6.07 -8.39 -7.20
CA ASP A 90 -6.15 -7.02 -7.72
C ASP A 90 -7.56 -6.43 -7.60
N ALA A 91 -8.54 -7.05 -8.25
CA ALA A 91 -9.89 -6.52 -8.36
C ALA A 91 -10.98 -7.61 -8.34
N GLY A 92 -10.66 -8.80 -7.83
CA GLY A 92 -11.62 -9.87 -7.63
C GLY A 92 -12.64 -9.52 -6.53
N ALA A 93 -13.88 -9.99 -6.70
CA ALA A 93 -14.90 -9.79 -5.69
C ALA A 93 -14.56 -10.58 -4.42
N HIS A 94 -14.73 -9.92 -3.27
CA HIS A 94 -14.58 -10.50 -1.94
C HIS A 94 -15.94 -10.58 -1.25
N THR A 95 -16.13 -11.59 -0.41
CA THR A 95 -17.20 -11.53 0.58
C THR A 95 -16.80 -10.54 1.67
N ALA A 96 -17.78 -9.80 2.19
CA ALA A 96 -17.53 -8.81 3.22
C ALA A 96 -18.48 -9.00 4.39
N THR A 97 -17.95 -8.91 5.60
CA THR A 97 -18.74 -8.91 6.84
C THR A 97 -18.33 -7.73 7.71
N GLN A 98 -19.29 -7.13 8.40
CA GLN A 98 -19.03 -6.09 9.38
C GLN A 98 -19.50 -6.53 10.75
N ASN A 99 -18.58 -6.53 11.71
CA ASN A 99 -18.84 -6.86 13.11
C ASN A 99 -18.43 -5.66 13.98
N GLY A 100 -19.42 -4.86 14.38
CA GLY A 100 -19.17 -3.66 15.19
C GLY A 100 -18.22 -2.69 14.48
N THR A 101 -17.01 -2.57 15.01
CA THR A 101 -15.96 -1.63 14.53
C THR A 101 -14.98 -2.24 13.54
N ALA A 102 -15.26 -3.45 13.03
CA ALA A 102 -14.39 -4.14 12.09
C ALA A 102 -15.13 -4.50 10.81
N ILE A 103 -14.43 -4.41 9.66
CA ILE A 103 -14.85 -4.99 8.38
C ILE A 103 -13.82 -6.05 8.00
N GLU A 104 -14.31 -7.23 7.61
CA GLU A 104 -13.49 -8.29 7.05
C GLU A 104 -13.86 -8.51 5.58
N LEU A 105 -12.84 -8.56 4.71
CA LEU A 105 -12.92 -8.92 3.30
C LEU A 105 -12.22 -10.27 3.09
N VAL A 106 -12.88 -11.21 2.42
CA VAL A 106 -12.34 -12.55 2.15
C VAL A 106 -12.52 -12.88 0.67
N SER A 107 -11.42 -13.13 -0.03
CA SER A 107 -11.44 -13.56 -1.43
C SER A 107 -11.91 -15.01 -1.59
N PRO A 108 -12.34 -15.44 -2.78
CA PRO A 108 -12.30 -16.85 -3.15
C PRO A 108 -10.86 -17.38 -3.07
N VAL A 109 -10.69 -18.70 -3.11
CA VAL A 109 -9.37 -19.32 -3.31
C VAL A 109 -8.94 -19.07 -4.75
N ASP A 110 -7.73 -18.55 -4.94
CA ASP A 110 -7.16 -18.36 -6.28
C ASP A 110 -6.83 -19.72 -6.89
N PRO A 111 -7.37 -20.05 -8.08
CA PRO A 111 -7.22 -21.39 -8.66
C PRO A 111 -5.80 -21.71 -9.14
N ALA A 112 -4.96 -20.69 -9.42
CA ALA A 112 -3.60 -20.89 -9.90
C ALA A 112 -2.61 -21.20 -8.78
N CYS A 113 -2.76 -20.51 -7.64
CA CYS A 113 -1.81 -20.64 -6.54
C CYS A 113 -2.40 -21.26 -5.27
N GLY A 114 -3.73 -21.48 -5.20
CA GLY A 114 -4.40 -22.02 -4.01
C GLY A 114 -4.34 -21.12 -2.78
N LEU A 115 -4.12 -19.82 -2.96
CA LEU A 115 -4.14 -18.84 -1.90
C LEU A 115 -5.52 -18.19 -1.77
N ARG A 116 -5.89 -17.84 -0.55
CA ARG A 116 -6.99 -16.96 -0.20
C ARG A 116 -6.42 -15.75 0.51
N ILE A 117 -6.94 -14.58 0.19
CA ILE A 117 -6.63 -13.35 0.93
C ILE A 117 -7.77 -13.02 1.89
N ARG A 118 -7.39 -12.65 3.11
CA ARG A 118 -8.26 -12.10 4.13
C ARG A 118 -7.71 -10.75 4.56
N ARG A 119 -8.55 -9.72 4.57
CA ARG A 119 -8.18 -8.37 5.02
C ARG A 119 -9.16 -7.91 6.09
N SER A 120 -8.68 -7.64 7.29
CA SER A 120 -9.47 -7.13 8.41
C SER A 120 -9.12 -5.67 8.66
N LEU A 121 -10.12 -4.81 8.64
CA LEU A 121 -9.98 -3.36 8.84
C LEU A 121 -10.61 -2.96 10.16
N THR A 122 -9.90 -2.14 10.93
CA THR A 122 -10.40 -1.56 12.19
C THR A 122 -9.97 -0.10 12.31
N LEU A 123 -10.73 0.68 13.08
CA LEU A 123 -10.39 2.05 13.44
C LEU A 123 -10.18 2.18 14.94
N GLN A 124 -9.09 2.82 15.33
CA GLN A 124 -8.80 3.19 16.70
C GLN A 124 -8.30 4.63 16.73
N ASP A 125 -9.07 5.53 17.34
CA ASP A 125 -8.80 6.97 17.34
C ASP A 125 -8.58 7.49 15.90
N GLU A 126 -7.47 8.17 15.61
CA GLU A 126 -7.11 8.64 14.26
C GLU A 126 -6.46 7.57 13.37
N LEU A 127 -6.32 6.34 13.85
CA LEU A 127 -5.60 5.27 13.17
C LEU A 127 -6.57 4.32 12.46
N ALA A 128 -6.22 3.95 11.23
CA ALA A 128 -6.81 2.82 10.53
C ALA A 128 -5.81 1.68 10.46
N PHE A 129 -6.22 0.48 10.85
CA PHE A 129 -5.41 -0.73 10.82
C PHE A 129 -5.95 -1.67 9.75
N ILE A 130 -5.04 -2.24 8.97
CA ILE A 130 -5.35 -3.28 7.99
C ILE A 130 -4.44 -4.47 8.26
N HIS A 131 -5.04 -5.55 8.72
CA HIS A 131 -4.40 -6.85 8.87
C HIS A 131 -4.68 -7.68 7.62
N THR A 132 -3.63 -8.08 6.91
CA THR A 132 -3.72 -8.86 5.67
C THR A 132 -3.09 -10.24 5.88
N VAL A 133 -3.84 -11.29 5.59
CA VAL A 133 -3.40 -12.69 5.70
C VAL A 133 -3.51 -13.36 4.33
N TYR A 134 -2.47 -14.07 3.91
CA TYR A 134 -2.51 -15.03 2.82
C TYR A 134 -2.57 -16.43 3.40
N GLU A 135 -3.67 -17.13 3.20
CA GLU A 135 -3.92 -18.50 3.63
C GLU A 135 -3.68 -19.44 2.44
N LYS A 136 -2.75 -20.37 2.58
CA LYS A 136 -2.55 -21.45 1.59
C LYS A 136 -3.57 -22.54 1.88
N VAL A 137 -4.60 -22.62 1.03
CA VAL A 137 -5.73 -23.56 1.21
C VAL A 137 -5.45 -24.90 0.57
N GLU A 138 -4.93 -24.90 -0.68
CA GLU A 138 -4.77 -26.14 -1.47
C GLU A 138 -3.65 -26.01 -2.51
N GLY A 139 -3.34 -27.11 -3.20
CA GLY A 139 -2.35 -27.15 -4.28
C GLY A 139 -0.90 -27.21 -3.81
N PRO A 140 0.10 -27.16 -4.72
CA PRO A 140 1.52 -27.20 -4.41
C PRO A 140 1.95 -26.03 -3.52
N PRO A 141 3.04 -26.15 -2.73
CA PRO A 141 3.61 -25.04 -2.01
C PRO A 141 3.88 -23.84 -2.92
N VAL A 142 3.71 -22.61 -2.37
CA VAL A 142 3.96 -21.37 -3.10
C VAL A 142 4.83 -20.45 -2.28
N ARG A 143 5.82 -19.82 -2.92
CA ARG A 143 6.65 -18.79 -2.32
C ARG A 143 5.97 -17.43 -2.54
N VAL A 144 5.67 -16.72 -1.44
CA VAL A 144 4.89 -15.50 -1.48
C VAL A 144 5.22 -14.57 -0.31
N ALA A 145 5.05 -13.27 -0.54
CA ALA A 145 4.99 -12.25 0.50
C ALA A 145 3.72 -11.41 0.32
N VAL A 146 3.19 -10.87 1.40
CA VAL A 146 2.15 -9.84 1.34
C VAL A 146 2.79 -8.55 0.83
N TRP A 147 2.22 -7.96 -0.22
CA TRP A 147 2.67 -6.71 -0.81
C TRP A 147 1.48 -5.74 -0.84
N THR A 148 1.43 -4.82 0.12
CA THR A 148 0.40 -3.78 0.15
C THR A 148 0.80 -2.61 -0.73
N ILE A 149 -0.14 -2.09 -1.50
CA ILE A 149 0.05 -1.02 -2.46
C ILE A 149 -1.06 0.00 -2.26
N THR A 150 -0.68 1.21 -1.84
CA THR A 150 -1.61 2.32 -1.67
C THR A 150 -1.37 3.36 -2.75
N GLN A 151 -2.34 3.54 -3.65
CA GLN A 151 -2.29 4.56 -4.70
C GLN A 151 -2.83 5.88 -4.16
N LEU A 152 -2.03 6.95 -4.30
CA LEU A 152 -2.29 8.26 -3.74
C LEU A 152 -2.23 9.34 -4.83
N VAL A 153 -2.99 10.41 -4.65
CA VAL A 153 -2.88 11.59 -5.53
C VAL A 153 -1.48 12.19 -5.45
N SER A 154 -1.09 12.94 -6.48
CA SER A 154 0.24 13.56 -6.53
C SER A 154 0.50 14.43 -5.29
N PRO A 155 1.55 14.15 -4.50
CA PRO A 155 1.92 14.92 -3.32
C PRO A 155 2.83 16.11 -3.66
N ASP A 156 3.06 16.98 -2.66
CA ASP A 156 4.21 17.89 -2.68
C ASP A 156 5.53 17.10 -2.56
N ARG A 157 5.55 16.08 -1.69
CA ARG A 157 6.70 15.18 -1.53
C ARG A 157 6.33 13.90 -0.77
N MET A 158 7.08 12.83 -1.04
CA MET A 158 7.03 11.57 -0.28
C MET A 158 8.33 11.38 0.49
N PHE A 159 8.25 10.63 1.60
CA PHE A 159 9.40 10.30 2.41
C PHE A 159 9.36 8.83 2.86
N ALA A 160 10.57 8.29 3.12
CA ALA A 160 10.75 7.04 3.84
C ALA A 160 11.61 7.31 5.07
N LEU A 161 11.23 6.75 6.22
CA LEU A 161 12.04 6.80 7.44
C LEU A 161 12.98 5.59 7.44
N LEU A 162 14.21 5.79 7.01
CA LEU A 162 15.23 4.74 6.94
C LEU A 162 15.61 4.25 8.34
N PRO A 163 15.97 2.97 8.51
CA PRO A 163 16.56 2.48 9.75
C PRO A 163 17.91 3.19 10.01
N ALA A 164 18.39 3.12 11.25
CA ALA A 164 19.67 3.72 11.63
C ALA A 164 20.84 3.18 10.80
N GLN A 165 20.75 1.91 10.40
CA GLN A 165 21.68 1.24 9.49
C GLN A 165 20.87 0.60 8.37
N SER A 166 20.87 1.25 7.20
CA SER A 166 20.24 0.70 6.01
C SER A 166 21.10 -0.40 5.38
N ALA A 167 20.46 -1.46 4.91
CA ALA A 167 21.10 -2.50 4.12
C ALA A 167 21.46 -2.04 2.70
N PHE A 168 20.87 -0.92 2.25
CA PHE A 168 21.15 -0.37 0.93
C PHE A 168 22.22 0.73 1.00
N PRO A 169 23.26 0.69 0.16
CA PRO A 169 24.17 1.81 0.00
C PRO A 169 23.39 3.10 -0.36
N GLY A 170 23.56 4.16 0.45
CA GLY A 170 22.80 5.41 0.28
C GLY A 170 21.31 5.33 0.68
N GLY A 171 20.90 4.25 1.38
CA GLY A 171 19.53 4.10 1.91
C GLY A 171 18.48 3.65 0.89
N HIS A 172 18.86 3.36 -0.35
CA HIS A 172 17.90 3.00 -1.39
C HIS A 172 18.51 2.22 -2.55
N ARG A 173 17.64 1.61 -3.36
CA ARG A 173 17.96 1.01 -4.64
C ARG A 173 16.92 1.43 -5.68
N SER A 174 17.35 1.96 -6.82
CA SER A 174 16.46 2.12 -7.97
C SER A 174 16.13 0.75 -8.56
N THR A 175 14.87 0.49 -8.82
CA THR A 175 14.39 -0.73 -9.47
C THR A 175 14.12 -0.51 -10.97
N LEU A 176 14.19 0.74 -11.42
CA LEU A 176 14.09 1.15 -12.82
C LEU A 176 15.44 1.73 -13.30
N PRO A 177 15.71 1.72 -14.63
CA PRO A 177 17.00 2.16 -15.18
C PRO A 177 17.34 3.63 -14.87
N ALA A 178 16.35 4.51 -14.78
CA ALA A 178 16.55 5.93 -14.49
C ALA A 178 16.60 6.17 -12.98
N ALA A 179 17.67 6.85 -12.51
CA ALA A 179 17.71 7.38 -11.15
C ALA A 179 16.77 8.60 -11.06
N PRO A 180 15.97 8.71 -9.97
CA PRO A 180 15.09 9.86 -9.79
C PRO A 180 15.88 11.15 -9.62
N LYS A 181 15.47 12.22 -10.32
CA LYS A 181 16.16 13.52 -10.27
C LYS A 181 16.03 14.24 -8.92
N ASP A 182 14.87 14.07 -8.26
CA ASP A 182 14.53 14.79 -7.03
C ASP A 182 14.64 13.94 -5.77
N LEU A 183 15.45 12.86 -5.83
CA LEU A 183 15.76 12.05 -4.67
C LEU A 183 16.74 12.75 -3.74
N THR A 184 16.44 12.78 -2.45
CA THR A 184 17.33 13.28 -1.40
C THR A 184 17.41 12.30 -0.25
N VAL A 185 18.58 12.24 0.41
CA VAL A 185 18.74 11.53 1.68
C VAL A 185 19.38 12.47 2.68
N GLU A 186 18.67 12.81 3.74
CA GLU A 186 19.11 13.70 4.81
C GLU A 186 19.01 12.98 6.15
N GLY A 187 20.14 12.48 6.64
CA GLY A 187 20.14 11.59 7.79
C GLY A 187 19.35 10.31 7.49
N ARG A 188 18.28 10.10 8.25
CA ARG A 188 17.37 8.94 8.06
C ARG A 188 16.15 9.25 7.19
N LEU A 189 16.00 10.48 6.69
CA LEU A 189 14.92 10.84 5.79
C LEU A 189 15.35 10.71 4.34
N LEU A 190 14.80 9.72 3.64
CA LEU A 190 14.81 9.65 2.19
C LEU A 190 13.59 10.42 1.69
N GLY A 191 13.79 11.39 0.79
CA GLY A 191 12.71 12.19 0.21
C GLY A 191 12.68 12.09 -1.30
N LEU A 192 11.49 11.95 -1.89
CA LEU A 192 11.27 11.85 -3.33
C LEU A 192 10.09 12.73 -3.74
N ALA A 193 10.29 13.61 -4.73
CA ALA A 193 9.20 14.29 -5.42
C ALA A 193 8.79 13.51 -6.67
N ARG A 194 7.51 13.58 -7.04
CA ARG A 194 7.02 13.06 -8.31
C ARG A 194 7.46 13.99 -9.45
N HIS A 195 8.01 13.43 -10.51
CA HIS A 195 8.35 14.17 -11.72
C HIS A 195 7.36 13.86 -12.83
N PRO A 196 6.75 14.88 -13.50
CA PRO A 196 5.69 14.68 -14.49
C PRO A 196 6.09 13.81 -15.68
N ALA A 197 7.34 13.84 -16.08
CA ALA A 197 7.85 13.13 -17.28
C ALA A 197 8.52 11.79 -16.95
N GLU A 198 8.57 11.37 -15.68
CA GLU A 198 9.38 10.22 -15.27
C GLU A 198 8.57 9.18 -14.47
N LYS A 199 8.70 7.93 -14.90
CA LYS A 199 8.32 6.77 -14.10
C LYS A 199 9.49 6.42 -13.20
N THR A 200 9.29 6.39 -11.89
CA THR A 200 10.35 6.02 -10.95
C THR A 200 9.86 4.97 -9.97
N MET A 201 10.79 4.14 -9.46
CA MET A 201 10.53 3.18 -8.42
C MET A 201 11.78 3.00 -7.56
N ILE A 202 11.65 3.29 -6.28
CA ILE A 202 12.72 3.22 -5.30
C ILE A 202 12.38 2.21 -4.22
N GLY A 203 13.18 1.15 -4.13
CA GLY A 203 13.15 0.21 -3.01
C GLY A 203 14.03 0.69 -1.86
N ASN A 204 13.58 0.46 -0.62
CA ASN A 204 14.30 0.80 0.61
C ASN A 204 13.91 -0.17 1.74
N ASP A 205 14.53 -0.04 2.89
CA ASP A 205 14.31 -0.87 4.08
C ASP A 205 13.60 -0.13 5.23
N ALA A 206 12.82 0.90 4.89
CA ALA A 206 11.97 1.60 5.84
C ALA A 206 10.76 0.74 6.26
N ASP A 207 10.34 0.91 7.51
CA ASP A 207 9.08 0.37 8.03
C ASP A 207 7.94 1.40 7.94
N ALA A 208 8.24 2.67 7.64
CA ALA A 208 7.30 3.76 7.55
C ALA A 208 7.54 4.65 6.33
N LEU A 209 6.47 4.95 5.63
CA LEU A 209 6.39 5.85 4.48
C LEU A 209 5.45 7.00 4.77
N LEU A 210 5.77 8.18 4.25
CA LEU A 210 4.98 9.41 4.43
C LEU A 210 4.69 10.05 3.08
N TRP A 211 3.42 10.31 2.84
CA TRP A 211 2.90 11.18 1.79
C TRP A 211 2.57 12.56 2.39
N VAL A 212 3.08 13.63 1.81
CA VAL A 212 2.79 15.02 2.21
C VAL A 212 2.14 15.73 1.04
N GLY A 213 0.87 16.08 1.18
CA GLY A 213 0.10 16.81 0.18
C GLY A 213 -0.50 18.10 0.72
N PRO A 214 -1.32 18.80 -0.07
CA PRO A 214 -1.96 20.05 0.34
C PRO A 214 -2.85 19.85 1.58
N GLY A 215 -2.52 20.55 2.66
CA GLY A 215 -3.31 20.60 3.91
C GLY A 215 -3.31 19.34 4.77
N ARG A 216 -2.68 18.23 4.32
CA ARG A 216 -2.67 16.96 5.05
C ARG A 216 -1.44 16.10 4.75
N SER A 217 -1.16 15.17 5.67
CA SER A 217 -0.09 14.19 5.57
C SER A 217 -0.63 12.80 5.91
N LEU A 218 -0.13 11.76 5.24
CA LEU A 218 -0.49 10.37 5.49
C LEU A 218 0.75 9.54 5.77
N VAL A 219 0.83 8.93 6.95
CA VAL A 219 1.81 7.90 7.28
C VAL A 219 1.21 6.53 7.02
N ILE A 220 1.99 5.68 6.37
CA ILE A 220 1.70 4.24 6.18
C ILE A 220 2.90 3.48 6.75
N GLU A 221 2.66 2.61 7.72
CA GLU A 221 3.74 1.89 8.40
C GLU A 221 3.34 0.45 8.73
N THR A 222 4.34 -0.43 8.76
CA THR A 222 4.16 -1.79 9.29
C THR A 222 4.13 -1.75 10.82
N THR A 223 3.26 -2.57 11.41
CA THR A 223 3.13 -2.69 12.87
C THR A 223 3.32 -4.14 13.30
N GLY A 224 3.72 -4.35 14.56
CA GLY A 224 3.86 -5.71 15.09
C GLY A 224 5.00 -6.54 14.52
N THR A 225 5.87 -5.96 13.67
CA THR A 225 6.97 -6.68 13.02
C THR A 225 7.98 -7.17 14.05
N GLN A 226 8.10 -8.48 14.18
CA GLN A 226 9.07 -9.10 15.07
C GLN A 226 10.51 -8.97 14.51
N PRO A 227 11.55 -8.99 15.37
CA PRO A 227 12.94 -8.94 14.90
C PRO A 227 13.29 -10.04 13.88
N ALA A 228 12.74 -11.24 14.04
CA ALA A 228 12.93 -12.34 13.09
C ALA A 228 12.34 -12.02 11.71
N ASP A 229 11.18 -11.36 11.66
CA ASP A 229 10.55 -10.93 10.41
C ASP A 229 11.34 -9.82 9.74
N LYS A 230 11.98 -8.92 10.52
CA LYS A 230 12.87 -7.89 9.98
C LYS A 230 14.10 -8.46 9.29
N ALA A 231 14.63 -9.57 9.80
CA ALA A 231 15.77 -10.28 9.22
C ALA A 231 15.39 -11.22 8.07
N ALA A 232 14.10 -11.53 7.91
CA ALA A 232 13.64 -12.46 6.86
C ALA A 232 13.81 -11.85 5.45
N PRO A 233 14.08 -12.67 4.43
CA PRO A 233 14.15 -12.20 3.05
C PRO A 233 12.90 -11.42 2.64
N ARG A 234 13.10 -10.39 1.82
CA ARG A 234 12.03 -9.62 1.19
C ARG A 234 12.12 -9.72 -0.33
N PRO A 235 11.01 -9.57 -1.06
CA PRO A 235 11.05 -9.45 -2.51
C PRO A 235 12.00 -8.35 -2.96
N GLY A 236 13.03 -8.70 -3.74
CA GLY A 236 14.05 -7.74 -4.15
C GLY A 236 14.90 -7.13 -3.01
N GLY A 237 14.80 -7.65 -1.77
CA GLY A 237 15.48 -7.13 -0.58
C GLY A 237 14.86 -5.86 0.02
N ALA A 238 13.77 -5.33 -0.55
CA ALA A 238 13.14 -4.11 -0.09
C ALA A 238 11.99 -4.40 0.87
N HIS A 239 11.89 -3.64 1.98
CA HIS A 239 10.74 -3.63 2.89
C HIS A 239 9.65 -2.70 2.39
N ALA A 240 10.06 -1.63 1.73
CA ALA A 240 9.17 -0.61 1.21
C ALA A 240 9.59 -0.15 -0.18
N GLN A 241 8.63 0.34 -0.96
CA GLN A 241 8.88 0.99 -2.24
C GLN A 241 8.06 2.28 -2.36
N ILE A 242 8.63 3.23 -3.09
CA ILE A 242 7.92 4.43 -3.54
C ILE A 242 7.91 4.40 -5.06
N TYR A 243 6.72 4.35 -5.64
CA TYR A 243 6.53 4.41 -7.08
C TYR A 243 5.89 5.73 -7.49
N THR A 244 6.29 6.27 -8.64
CA THR A 244 5.65 7.44 -9.24
C THR A 244 5.33 7.18 -10.71
N SER A 245 4.09 7.45 -11.12
CA SER A 245 3.71 7.47 -12.53
C SER A 245 4.03 8.82 -13.17
N PRO A 246 4.34 8.89 -14.47
CA PRO A 246 4.43 10.16 -15.19
C PRO A 246 3.04 10.82 -15.31
N ASP A 247 2.99 12.07 -15.78
CA ASP A 247 1.74 12.70 -16.20
C ASP A 247 1.16 11.97 -17.41
N GLY A 248 -0.15 12.00 -17.51
CA GLY A 248 -0.92 11.32 -18.53
C GLY A 248 -2.33 11.09 -18.03
N ALA A 249 -2.96 10.00 -18.47
CA ALA A 249 -4.31 9.66 -18.03
C ALA A 249 -4.42 9.32 -16.55
N GLU A 250 -3.31 8.88 -15.92
CA GLU A 250 -3.29 8.35 -14.55
C GLU A 250 -2.11 8.89 -13.71
N PRO A 251 -2.15 10.17 -13.28
CA PRO A 251 -1.09 10.77 -12.46
C PRO A 251 -1.25 10.39 -10.98
N TYR A 252 -0.56 9.33 -10.53
CA TYR A 252 -0.58 8.87 -9.13
C TYR A 252 0.83 8.54 -8.63
N VAL A 253 0.92 8.30 -7.33
CA VAL A 253 2.08 7.70 -6.67
C VAL A 253 1.63 6.48 -5.89
N GLU A 254 2.57 5.56 -5.59
CA GLU A 254 2.30 4.42 -4.71
C GLU A 254 3.26 4.43 -3.55
N LEU A 255 2.72 4.20 -2.37
CA LEU A 255 3.47 3.82 -1.19
C LEU A 255 3.20 2.34 -0.94
N GLU A 256 4.27 1.56 -0.90
CA GLU A 256 4.22 0.12 -0.90
C GLU A 256 5.01 -0.46 0.26
N LEU A 257 4.44 -1.45 0.95
CA LEU A 257 5.08 -2.19 2.02
C LEU A 257 5.05 -3.68 1.73
N MET A 258 6.14 -4.39 2.05
CA MET A 258 6.31 -5.81 1.77
C MET A 258 6.62 -6.61 3.02
N GLY A 259 5.83 -7.65 3.24
CA GLY A 259 6.04 -8.67 4.25
C GLY A 259 7.22 -9.61 3.93
N PRO A 260 7.53 -10.55 4.85
CA PRO A 260 8.53 -11.57 4.62
C PRO A 260 8.16 -12.50 3.46
N LEU A 261 9.17 -12.86 2.66
CA LEU A 261 9.04 -13.84 1.58
C LEU A 261 9.17 -15.24 2.17
N VAL A 262 8.08 -15.98 2.19
CA VAL A 262 7.99 -17.32 2.78
C VAL A 262 7.47 -18.34 1.77
N GLU A 263 7.77 -19.61 1.97
CA GLU A 263 7.15 -20.72 1.26
C GLU A 263 5.99 -21.25 2.11
N LEU A 264 4.79 -21.32 1.54
CA LEU A 264 3.57 -21.78 2.20
C LEU A 264 3.11 -23.11 1.59
N ALA A 265 3.00 -24.14 2.41
CA ALA A 265 2.28 -25.38 2.10
C ALA A 265 0.81 -25.27 2.54
N PRO A 266 -0.11 -26.11 2.02
CA PRO A 266 -1.49 -26.14 2.46
C PRO A 266 -1.66 -26.19 3.98
N GLY A 267 -2.53 -25.34 4.52
CA GLY A 267 -2.75 -25.14 5.95
C GLY A 267 -1.84 -24.11 6.60
N GLN A 268 -0.88 -23.53 5.89
CA GLN A 268 -0.01 -22.45 6.38
C GLN A 268 -0.49 -21.08 5.91
N SER A 269 -0.03 -20.03 6.59
CA SER A 269 -0.33 -18.62 6.27
C SER A 269 0.87 -17.73 6.48
N THR A 270 0.82 -16.55 5.87
CA THR A 270 1.67 -15.39 6.17
C THR A 270 0.81 -14.16 6.29
N GLU A 271 1.26 -13.21 7.10
CA GLU A 271 0.45 -12.03 7.43
C GLU A 271 1.29 -10.76 7.50
N MET A 272 0.64 -9.63 7.40
CA MET A 272 1.24 -8.31 7.57
C MET A 272 0.21 -7.32 8.10
N ASP A 273 0.62 -6.57 9.13
CA ASP A 273 -0.14 -5.47 9.71
C ASP A 273 0.37 -4.14 9.16
N VAL A 274 -0.55 -3.32 8.68
CA VAL A 274 -0.27 -1.96 8.23
C VAL A 274 -1.18 -0.98 8.96
N ARG A 275 -0.59 0.11 9.40
CA ARG A 275 -1.28 1.22 10.06
C ARG A 275 -1.22 2.46 9.18
N TYR A 276 -2.36 3.14 9.06
CA TYR A 276 -2.52 4.40 8.35
C TYR A 276 -2.87 5.49 9.37
N ARG A 277 -2.18 6.62 9.29
CA ARG A 277 -2.46 7.80 10.10
C ARG A 277 -2.58 9.02 9.21
N LEU A 278 -3.81 9.49 8.99
CA LEU A 278 -4.08 10.73 8.29
C LEU A 278 -4.06 11.90 9.28
N MET A 279 -3.30 12.94 8.98
CA MET A 279 -3.10 14.11 9.83
C MET A 279 -3.30 15.41 9.07
N ARG A 280 -3.71 16.46 9.75
CA ARG A 280 -3.61 17.82 9.21
C ARG A 280 -2.14 18.19 9.13
N ARG A 281 -1.74 18.75 7.99
CA ARG A 281 -0.39 19.26 7.78
C ARG A 281 -0.21 20.57 8.55
N GLU A 282 0.92 20.72 9.23
CA GLU A 282 1.23 21.90 10.04
C GLU A 282 2.31 22.78 9.40
N HIS A 283 3.24 22.20 8.63
CA HIS A 283 4.34 22.94 8.01
C HIS A 283 4.17 23.09 6.49
N PRO A 284 4.31 24.31 5.93
CA PRO A 284 4.29 24.52 4.48
C PRO A 284 5.41 23.80 3.75
N ASP A 285 6.62 23.72 4.34
CA ASP A 285 7.72 22.93 3.80
C ASP A 285 7.48 21.45 4.08
N PRO A 286 7.40 20.58 3.06
CA PRO A 286 7.17 19.16 3.26
C PRO A 286 8.29 18.44 4.01
N ARG A 287 9.53 18.96 4.02
CA ARG A 287 10.63 18.38 4.81
C ARG A 287 10.48 18.69 6.30
N GLU A 288 10.08 19.91 6.64
CA GLU A 288 9.79 20.25 8.03
C GLU A 288 8.59 19.47 8.55
N GLU A 289 7.59 19.26 7.71
CA GLU A 289 6.47 18.39 8.05
C GLU A 289 6.94 16.95 8.30
N ALA A 290 7.82 16.39 7.46
CA ALA A 290 8.36 15.06 7.67
C ALA A 290 9.18 14.95 8.96
N ARG A 291 9.97 15.98 9.30
CA ARG A 291 10.70 16.04 10.57
C ARG A 291 9.78 16.10 11.78
N ARG A 292 8.68 16.85 11.69
CA ARG A 292 7.65 16.89 12.73
C ARG A 292 6.98 15.54 12.92
N VAL A 293 6.56 14.92 11.81
CA VAL A 293 5.83 13.64 11.83
C VAL A 293 6.67 12.51 12.42
N PHE A 294 7.97 12.49 12.10
CA PHE A 294 8.92 11.48 12.58
C PHE A 294 9.82 11.97 13.72
N ALA A 295 9.41 13.00 14.48
CA ALA A 295 10.25 13.61 15.51
C ALA A 295 10.72 12.61 16.57
N ASP A 296 9.83 11.74 17.05
CA ASP A 296 10.13 10.75 18.07
C ASP A 296 11.14 9.71 17.59
N GLU A 297 11.02 9.27 16.34
CA GLU A 297 11.90 8.27 15.72
C GLU A 297 13.26 8.87 15.35
N LEU A 298 13.27 10.14 14.91
CA LEU A 298 14.50 10.86 14.57
C LEU A 298 15.26 11.32 15.81
N GLY A 299 14.58 11.60 16.92
CA GLY A 299 15.17 11.97 18.20
C GLY A 299 15.79 10.81 18.98
N ARG A 300 15.39 9.57 18.67
CA ARG A 300 16.03 8.36 19.23
C ARG A 300 17.37 8.15 18.55
N ARG A 301 18.47 8.42 19.26
CA ARG A 301 19.82 8.05 18.80
C ARG A 301 19.90 6.52 18.74
N PRO A 302 20.61 5.96 17.74
CA PRO A 302 20.80 4.52 17.62
C PRO A 302 21.54 3.92 18.82
#